data_be439584c8b3aa54ab37da911c45beea
#
_entry.id   be439584c8b3aa54ab37da911c45beea
#
_cell.length_a   1.000
_cell.length_b   1.000
_cell.length_c   1.000
_cell.angle_alpha   90.00
_cell.angle_beta   90.00
_cell.angle_gamma   90.00
#
_symmetry.space_group_name_H-M   'P 1'
#
loop_
_entity.id
_entity.type
_entity.pdbx_description
1 polymer ?
#
loop_
_entity_poly.entity_id
_entity_poly.type
_entity_poly.pdbx_seq_one_letter_code
_entity_poly.pdbx_strand_id
1 'polypeptide(L)'
;LLVLALLASLGYAAMLTLAWSLHGVRVSPVLEALMWLVFSLVSLSFAVTGSGVNGLRRRLAVKNLALADALEQVRDLAIRDHLTGLFNRRHIMEVLERQKGLADSGIYPFSVCYVDLDYFKAINDAFGHGWGDRVLRDFAECALADLREGDYLARLGGEEFILVLPQSDLDGAELVAE
;
A
#
# COMPACT_ATOMS: atom_id res chain seq x y z
N LEU A 1 -14.67 -24.74 -11.90
CA LEU A 1 -14.70 -25.59 -10.71
C LEU A 1 -15.91 -26.54 -10.72
N LEU A 2 -17.13 -26.04 -10.97
CA LEU A 2 -18.37 -26.84 -11.01
C LEU A 2 -18.33 -27.92 -12.09
N VAL A 3 -17.88 -27.55 -13.30
CA VAL A 3 -17.72 -28.47 -14.44
C VAL A 3 -16.64 -29.51 -14.17
N LEU A 4 -15.53 -29.13 -13.57
CA LEU A 4 -14.44 -30.04 -13.19
C LEU A 4 -14.86 -31.01 -12.08
N ALA A 5 -15.61 -30.56 -11.08
CA ALA A 5 -16.14 -31.41 -10.04
C ALA A 5 -17.19 -32.41 -10.58
N LEU A 6 -18.05 -31.97 -11.48
CA LEU A 6 -19.01 -32.84 -12.18
C LEU A 6 -18.31 -33.87 -13.09
N LEU A 7 -17.30 -33.47 -13.84
CA LEU A 7 -16.52 -34.37 -14.71
C LEU A 7 -15.72 -35.39 -13.88
N ALA A 8 -15.11 -34.98 -12.78
CA ALA A 8 -14.41 -35.89 -11.87
C ALA A 8 -15.36 -36.87 -11.22
N SER A 9 -16.58 -36.41 -10.86
CA SER A 9 -17.62 -37.25 -10.29
C SER A 9 -18.14 -38.30 -11.26
N LEU A 10 -18.42 -37.90 -12.48
CA LEU A 10 -18.82 -38.79 -13.58
C LEU A 10 -17.74 -39.84 -13.88
N GLY A 11 -16.47 -39.41 -13.95
CA GLY A 11 -15.34 -40.30 -14.20
C GLY A 11 -15.16 -41.36 -13.12
N TYR A 12 -15.24 -40.95 -11.85
CA TYR A 12 -15.10 -41.89 -10.71
C TYR A 12 -16.23 -42.90 -10.66
N ALA A 13 -17.46 -42.48 -10.91
CA ALA A 13 -18.62 -43.39 -10.91
C ALA A 13 -18.59 -44.34 -12.11
N ALA A 14 -18.19 -43.89 -13.28
CA ALA A 14 -17.97 -44.75 -14.45
C ALA A 14 -16.89 -45.81 -14.18
N MET A 15 -15.83 -45.44 -13.45
CA MET A 15 -14.75 -46.35 -13.09
C MET A 15 -15.21 -47.43 -12.06
N LEU A 16 -16.08 -47.07 -11.11
CA LEU A 16 -16.67 -48.01 -10.16
C LEU A 16 -17.63 -48.99 -10.84
N THR A 17 -18.50 -48.55 -11.72
CA THR A 17 -19.41 -49.42 -12.48
C THR A 17 -18.66 -50.40 -13.38
N LEU A 18 -17.59 -49.95 -14.00
CA LEU A 18 -16.68 -50.79 -14.81
C LEU A 18 -15.97 -51.82 -13.95
N ALA A 19 -15.45 -51.46 -12.77
CA ALA A 19 -14.77 -52.35 -11.84
C ALA A 19 -15.69 -53.45 -11.32
N TRP A 20 -16.96 -53.14 -11.00
CA TRP A 20 -17.97 -54.10 -10.57
C TRP A 20 -18.34 -55.06 -11.70
N SER A 21 -18.49 -54.56 -12.91
CA SER A 21 -18.77 -55.39 -14.09
C SER A 21 -17.62 -56.40 -14.36
N LEU A 22 -16.38 -55.96 -14.19
CA LEU A 22 -15.19 -56.82 -14.40
C LEU A 22 -15.04 -57.90 -13.32
N HIS A 23 -15.46 -57.65 -12.11
CA HIS A 23 -15.34 -58.60 -11.00
C HIS A 23 -16.60 -59.48 -10.78
N GLY A 24 -17.58 -59.39 -11.67
CA GLY A 24 -18.80 -60.23 -11.64
C GLY A 24 -19.75 -59.93 -10.46
N VAL A 25 -19.58 -58.82 -9.75
CA VAL A 25 -20.40 -58.39 -8.63
C VAL A 25 -21.65 -57.68 -9.18
N ARG A 26 -22.84 -58.27 -9.02
CA ARG A 26 -24.12 -57.63 -9.37
C ARG A 26 -24.64 -56.81 -8.18
N VAL A 27 -24.56 -55.48 -8.33
CA VAL A 27 -25.17 -54.56 -7.37
C VAL A 27 -26.64 -54.38 -7.75
N SER A 28 -27.54 -54.29 -6.76
CA SER A 28 -28.95 -54.05 -7.07
C SER A 28 -29.11 -52.66 -7.69
N PRO A 29 -30.00 -52.51 -8.67
CA PRO A 29 -30.26 -51.21 -9.35
C PRO A 29 -30.63 -50.08 -8.37
N VAL A 30 -31.26 -50.43 -7.26
CA VAL A 30 -31.65 -49.49 -6.18
C VAL A 30 -30.43 -48.96 -5.45
N LEU A 31 -29.44 -49.78 -5.15
CA LEU A 31 -28.21 -49.39 -4.46
C LEU A 31 -27.36 -48.47 -5.39
N GLU A 32 -27.30 -48.79 -6.64
CA GLU A 32 -26.62 -47.97 -7.65
C GLU A 32 -27.26 -46.59 -7.76
N ALA A 33 -28.58 -46.49 -7.85
CA ALA A 33 -29.30 -45.23 -7.88
C ALA A 33 -29.09 -44.36 -6.62
N LEU A 34 -29.08 -45.02 -5.42
CA LEU A 34 -28.81 -44.32 -4.17
C LEU A 34 -27.38 -43.74 -4.10
N MET A 35 -26.40 -44.47 -4.58
CA MET A 35 -25.02 -44.00 -4.64
C MET A 35 -24.88 -42.79 -5.55
N TRP A 36 -25.52 -42.82 -6.71
CA TRP A 36 -25.52 -41.66 -7.63
C TRP A 36 -26.21 -40.44 -7.01
N LEU A 37 -27.29 -40.64 -6.27
CA LEU A 37 -27.99 -39.56 -5.57
C LEU A 37 -27.11 -38.92 -4.49
N VAL A 38 -26.48 -39.72 -3.66
CA VAL A 38 -25.57 -39.24 -2.59
C VAL A 38 -24.38 -38.50 -3.20
N PHE A 39 -23.80 -39.06 -4.26
CA PHE A 39 -22.67 -38.44 -4.92
C PHE A 39 -23.02 -37.09 -5.56
N SER A 40 -24.18 -36.97 -6.21
CA SER A 40 -24.70 -35.70 -6.74
C SER A 40 -24.92 -34.67 -5.66
N LEU A 41 -25.50 -35.06 -4.52
CA LEU A 41 -25.74 -34.14 -3.40
C LEU A 41 -24.43 -33.61 -2.80
N VAL A 42 -23.43 -34.50 -2.62
CA VAL A 42 -22.10 -34.09 -2.11
C VAL A 42 -21.40 -33.14 -3.09
N SER A 43 -21.45 -33.45 -4.38
CA SER A 43 -20.84 -32.61 -5.41
C SER A 43 -21.51 -31.22 -5.50
N LEU A 44 -22.83 -31.16 -5.40
CA LEU A 44 -23.60 -29.93 -5.36
C LEU A 44 -23.27 -29.10 -4.11
N SER A 45 -23.21 -29.72 -2.95
CA SER A 45 -22.85 -29.07 -1.69
C SER A 45 -21.45 -28.46 -1.76
N PHE A 46 -20.47 -29.18 -2.28
CA PHE A 46 -19.10 -28.68 -2.47
C PHE A 46 -19.04 -27.51 -3.47
N ALA A 47 -19.81 -27.58 -4.53
CA ALA A 47 -19.87 -26.50 -5.53
C ALA A 47 -20.50 -25.23 -4.97
N VAL A 48 -21.57 -25.34 -4.18
CA VAL A 48 -22.25 -24.19 -3.55
C VAL A 48 -21.38 -23.55 -2.49
N THR A 49 -20.77 -24.34 -1.60
CA THR A 49 -19.85 -23.83 -0.57
C THR A 49 -18.61 -23.22 -1.17
N GLY A 50 -18.00 -23.84 -2.18
CA GLY A 50 -16.82 -23.31 -2.86
C GLY A 50 -17.08 -21.99 -3.58
N SER A 51 -18.25 -21.81 -4.19
CA SER A 51 -18.63 -20.55 -4.85
C SER A 51 -18.86 -19.43 -3.84
N GLY A 52 -19.51 -19.73 -2.71
CA GLY A 52 -19.73 -18.77 -1.61
C GLY A 52 -18.44 -18.27 -1.00
N VAL A 53 -17.50 -19.16 -0.69
CA VAL A 53 -16.18 -18.82 -0.13
C VAL A 53 -15.38 -17.96 -1.09
N ASN A 54 -15.37 -18.27 -2.37
CA ASN A 54 -14.66 -17.48 -3.38
C ASN A 54 -15.27 -16.08 -3.55
N GLY A 55 -16.57 -15.95 -3.50
CA GLY A 55 -17.28 -14.67 -3.52
C GLY A 55 -16.92 -13.80 -2.30
N LEU A 56 -16.89 -14.41 -1.11
CA LEU A 56 -16.52 -13.71 0.12
C LEU A 56 -15.04 -13.27 0.11
N ARG A 57 -14.13 -14.14 -0.33
CA ARG A 57 -12.69 -13.81 -0.47
C ARG A 57 -12.47 -12.62 -1.41
N ARG A 58 -13.16 -12.58 -2.55
CA ARG A 58 -13.08 -11.45 -3.48
C ARG A 58 -13.58 -10.16 -2.84
N ARG A 59 -14.72 -10.19 -2.14
CA ARG A 59 -15.26 -9.01 -1.44
C ARG A 59 -14.32 -8.52 -0.34
N LEU A 60 -13.71 -9.42 0.43
CA LEU A 60 -12.72 -9.08 1.44
C LEU A 60 -11.46 -8.46 0.82
N ALA A 61 -10.96 -9.02 -0.28
CA ALA A 61 -9.80 -8.46 -0.98
C ALA A 61 -10.06 -7.03 -1.47
N VAL A 62 -11.22 -6.77 -2.08
CA VAL A 62 -11.60 -5.42 -2.53
C VAL A 62 -11.72 -4.45 -1.36
N LYS A 63 -12.35 -4.87 -0.25
CA LYS A 63 -12.48 -4.02 0.94
C LYS A 63 -11.12 -3.73 1.59
N ASN A 64 -10.22 -4.71 1.64
CA ASN A 64 -8.88 -4.51 2.19
C ASN A 64 -8.05 -3.54 1.33
N LEU A 65 -8.15 -3.62 0.00
CA LEU A 65 -7.50 -2.66 -0.89
C LEU A 65 -8.07 -1.25 -0.69
N ALA A 66 -9.38 -1.10 -0.64
CA ALA A 66 -10.01 0.20 -0.39
C ALA A 66 -9.66 0.78 0.99
N LEU A 67 -9.55 -0.07 2.01
CA LEU A 67 -9.12 0.35 3.34
C LEU A 67 -7.65 0.77 3.36
N ALA A 68 -6.77 0.04 2.67
CA ALA A 68 -5.36 0.40 2.56
C ALA A 68 -5.18 1.76 1.87
N ASP A 69 -5.90 1.99 0.76
CA ASP A 69 -5.90 3.27 0.04
C ASP A 69 -6.42 4.42 0.92
N ALA A 70 -7.53 4.22 1.63
CA ALA A 70 -8.06 5.21 2.56
C ALA A 70 -7.09 5.54 3.71
N LEU A 71 -6.40 4.53 4.25
CA LEU A 71 -5.39 4.72 5.29
C LEU A 71 -4.18 5.50 4.76
N GLU A 72 -3.74 5.25 3.53
CA GLU A 72 -2.66 5.99 2.91
C GLU A 72 -3.04 7.46 2.69
N GLN A 73 -4.24 7.73 2.18
CA GLN A 73 -4.75 9.09 2.04
C GLN A 73 -4.82 9.84 3.39
N VAL A 74 -5.33 9.20 4.43
CA VAL A 74 -5.38 9.78 5.79
C VAL A 74 -3.96 10.03 6.32
N ARG A 75 -3.02 9.12 6.07
CA ARG A 75 -1.62 9.29 6.44
C ARG A 75 -1.01 10.49 5.72
N ASP A 76 -1.19 10.62 4.41
CA ASP A 76 -0.65 11.73 3.63
C ASP A 76 -1.18 13.08 4.12
N LEU A 77 -2.48 13.19 4.39
CA LEU A 77 -3.05 14.38 5.00
C LEU A 77 -2.46 14.68 6.39
N ALA A 78 -2.04 13.66 7.11
CA ALA A 78 -1.47 13.81 8.45
C ALA A 78 0.01 14.22 8.45
N ILE A 79 0.79 13.88 7.41
CA ILE A 79 2.25 14.09 7.38
C ILE A 79 2.72 15.13 6.37
N ARG A 80 1.85 15.56 5.43
CA ARG A 80 2.22 16.54 4.40
C ARG A 80 1.66 17.93 4.65
N ASP A 81 2.34 18.94 4.13
CA ASP A 81 1.85 20.31 4.00
C ASP A 81 0.93 20.41 2.78
N HIS A 82 -0.27 20.91 2.96
CA HIS A 82 -1.32 20.95 1.95
C HIS A 82 -1.01 21.87 0.76
N LEU A 83 -0.14 22.87 0.94
CA LEU A 83 0.21 23.84 -0.09
C LEU A 83 1.34 23.33 -1.00
N THR A 84 2.39 22.80 -0.39
CA THR A 84 3.64 22.43 -1.07
C THR A 84 3.77 20.94 -1.34
N GLY A 85 2.98 20.08 -0.67
CA GLY A 85 3.11 18.62 -0.74
C GLY A 85 4.33 18.06 -0.01
N LEU A 86 5.21 18.90 0.53
CA LEU A 86 6.34 18.53 1.37
C LEU A 86 5.89 17.91 2.69
N PHE A 87 6.81 17.33 3.45
CA PHE A 87 6.49 16.94 4.82
C PHE A 87 6.10 18.16 5.66
N ASN A 88 5.17 17.98 6.57
CA ASN A 88 4.77 19.05 7.49
C ASN A 88 5.68 19.08 8.73
N ARG A 89 5.56 20.16 9.51
CA ARG A 89 6.34 20.38 10.74
C ARG A 89 6.27 19.19 11.70
N ARG A 90 5.11 18.60 11.90
CA ARG A 90 4.96 17.48 12.84
C ARG A 90 5.78 16.28 12.42
N HIS A 91 5.66 15.88 11.17
CA HIS A 91 6.36 14.71 10.65
C HIS A 91 7.88 14.88 10.68
N ILE A 92 8.39 16.07 10.29
CA ILE A 92 9.83 16.27 10.28
C ILE A 92 10.44 16.27 11.68
N MET A 93 9.72 16.71 12.70
CA MET A 93 10.19 16.61 14.09
C MET A 93 10.32 15.15 14.53
N GLU A 94 9.41 14.26 14.13
CA GLU A 94 9.52 12.82 14.38
C GLU A 94 10.73 12.22 13.64
N VAL A 95 11.01 12.67 12.42
CA VAL A 95 12.19 12.28 11.66
C VAL A 95 13.47 12.73 12.37
N LEU A 96 13.53 13.99 12.81
CA LEU A 96 14.68 14.54 13.52
C LEU A 96 15.00 13.77 14.81
N GLU A 97 13.99 13.47 15.63
CA GLU A 97 14.17 12.69 16.85
C GLU A 97 14.75 11.31 16.54
N ARG A 98 14.25 10.66 15.49
CA ARG A 98 14.77 9.35 15.05
C ARG A 98 16.22 9.44 14.56
N GLN A 99 16.55 10.43 13.71
CA GLN A 99 17.92 10.62 13.21
C GLN A 99 18.90 10.94 14.34
N LYS A 100 18.48 11.78 15.30
CA LYS A 100 19.25 12.07 16.49
C LYS A 100 19.54 10.80 17.31
N GLY A 101 18.55 9.94 17.54
CA GLY A 101 18.76 8.68 18.25
C GLY A 101 19.75 7.75 17.55
N LEU A 102 19.76 7.71 16.21
CA LEU A 102 20.73 6.93 15.43
C LEU A 102 22.14 7.53 15.53
N ALA A 103 22.28 8.85 15.47
CA ALA A 103 23.56 9.53 15.60
C ALA A 103 24.14 9.39 17.03
N ASP A 104 23.31 9.57 18.05
CA ASP A 104 23.71 9.38 19.47
C ASP A 104 24.17 7.93 19.74
N SER A 105 23.65 6.97 19.00
CA SER A 105 24.08 5.56 19.06
C SER A 105 25.34 5.26 18.23
N GLY A 106 25.91 6.26 17.56
CA GLY A 106 27.11 6.11 16.74
C GLY A 106 26.92 5.35 15.43
N ILE A 107 25.66 5.21 14.95
CA ILE A 107 25.37 4.46 13.73
C ILE A 107 25.81 5.26 12.51
N TYR A 108 25.36 6.51 12.36
CA TYR A 108 25.79 7.46 11.33
C TYR A 108 25.43 8.90 11.72
N PRO A 109 26.17 9.90 11.19
CA PRO A 109 25.83 11.30 11.37
C PRO A 109 24.63 11.68 10.50
N PHE A 110 24.03 12.83 10.78
CA PHE A 110 23.07 13.48 9.91
C PHE A 110 23.27 14.99 9.97
N SER A 111 22.89 15.67 8.92
CA SER A 111 22.94 17.13 8.84
C SER A 111 21.54 17.72 8.70
N VAL A 112 21.40 18.96 9.12
CA VAL A 112 20.15 19.72 9.05
C VAL A 112 20.44 21.07 8.44
N CYS A 113 19.69 21.42 7.37
CA CYS A 113 19.71 22.75 6.77
C CYS A 113 18.37 23.43 7.09
N TYR A 114 18.44 24.63 7.64
CA TYR A 114 17.28 25.49 7.83
C TYR A 114 17.25 26.51 6.72
N VAL A 115 16.11 26.64 6.03
CA VAL A 115 15.94 27.51 4.87
C VAL A 115 14.79 28.47 5.11
N ASP A 116 15.03 29.73 4.81
CA ASP A 116 14.02 30.80 4.86
C ASP A 116 14.04 31.56 3.53
N LEU A 117 12.89 31.87 2.96
CA LEU A 117 12.81 32.58 1.68
C LEU A 117 12.91 34.08 1.90
N ASP A 118 14.03 34.65 1.49
CA ASP A 118 14.28 36.09 1.59
C ASP A 118 13.20 36.91 0.87
N TYR A 119 12.79 38.00 1.51
CA TYR A 119 11.80 38.94 0.98
C TYR A 119 10.43 38.37 0.65
N PHE A 120 10.07 37.19 1.17
CA PHE A 120 8.78 36.54 0.87
C PHE A 120 7.58 37.42 1.20
N LYS A 121 7.64 38.15 2.32
CA LYS A 121 6.61 39.14 2.66
C LYS A 121 6.46 40.23 1.60
N ALA A 122 7.56 40.73 1.04
CA ALA A 122 7.53 41.75 -0.01
C ALA A 122 6.84 41.24 -1.29
N ILE A 123 7.00 39.96 -1.60
CA ILE A 123 6.30 39.31 -2.72
C ILE A 123 4.79 39.29 -2.44
N ASN A 124 4.38 38.90 -1.25
CA ASN A 124 2.98 38.90 -0.86
C ASN A 124 2.36 40.29 -0.88
N ASP A 125 3.06 41.29 -0.37
CA ASP A 125 2.60 42.68 -0.32
C ASP A 125 2.48 43.30 -1.73
N ALA A 126 3.39 42.95 -2.66
CA ALA A 126 3.39 43.47 -4.02
C ALA A 126 2.42 42.75 -4.97
N PHE A 127 2.28 41.42 -4.85
CA PHE A 127 1.59 40.61 -5.85
C PHE A 127 0.41 39.78 -5.26
N GLY A 128 0.22 39.83 -3.94
CA GLY A 128 -0.83 39.12 -3.24
C GLY A 128 -0.45 37.67 -2.87
N HIS A 129 -1.18 37.09 -1.91
CA HIS A 129 -0.91 35.76 -1.35
C HIS A 129 -0.91 34.63 -2.38
N GLY A 130 -1.69 34.75 -3.46
CA GLY A 130 -1.70 33.73 -4.52
C GLY A 130 -0.35 33.59 -5.25
N TRP A 131 0.41 34.67 -5.37
CA TRP A 131 1.77 34.64 -5.88
C TRP A 131 2.76 34.08 -4.87
N GLY A 132 2.63 34.42 -3.59
CA GLY A 132 3.40 33.80 -2.53
C GLY A 132 3.21 32.28 -2.49
N ASP A 133 1.96 31.82 -2.56
CA ASP A 133 1.65 30.40 -2.65
C ASP A 133 2.30 29.69 -3.83
N ARG A 134 2.40 30.38 -4.96
CA ARG A 134 3.09 29.86 -6.14
C ARG A 134 4.60 29.76 -5.90
N VAL A 135 5.22 30.80 -5.36
CA VAL A 135 6.66 30.79 -5.02
C VAL A 135 6.99 29.63 -4.07
N LEU A 136 6.16 29.38 -3.06
CA LEU A 136 6.35 28.27 -2.14
C LEU A 136 6.29 26.90 -2.83
N ARG A 137 5.37 26.73 -3.80
CA ARG A 137 5.28 25.48 -4.59
C ARG A 137 6.48 25.33 -5.54
N ASP A 138 6.83 26.39 -6.24
CA ASP A 138 7.95 26.39 -7.20
C ASP A 138 9.27 26.09 -6.47
N PHE A 139 9.48 26.66 -5.27
CA PHE A 139 10.63 26.35 -4.42
C PHE A 139 10.62 24.87 -4.00
N ALA A 140 9.48 24.37 -3.53
CA ALA A 140 9.36 22.97 -3.09
C ALA A 140 9.66 21.99 -4.24
N GLU A 141 9.16 22.25 -5.44
CA GLU A 141 9.40 21.43 -6.63
C GLU A 141 10.88 21.45 -7.04
N CYS A 142 11.49 22.65 -7.07
CA CYS A 142 12.90 22.83 -7.40
C CYS A 142 13.80 22.10 -6.39
N ALA A 143 13.59 22.34 -5.11
CA ALA A 143 14.40 21.71 -4.05
C ALA A 143 14.27 20.19 -4.00
N LEU A 144 13.08 19.63 -4.30
CA LEU A 144 12.90 18.19 -4.35
C LEU A 144 13.65 17.52 -5.50
N ALA A 145 13.87 18.24 -6.62
CA ALA A 145 14.53 17.68 -7.79
C ALA A 145 16.01 17.34 -7.54
N ASP A 146 16.65 18.02 -6.60
CA ASP A 146 18.07 17.86 -6.28
C ASP A 146 18.33 16.93 -5.09
N LEU A 147 17.26 16.43 -4.42
CA LEU A 147 17.37 15.57 -3.26
C LEU A 147 17.42 14.10 -3.66
N ARG A 148 18.21 13.33 -2.92
CA ARG A 148 18.30 11.87 -3.08
C ARG A 148 17.20 11.16 -2.29
N GLU A 149 16.95 9.91 -2.66
CA GLU A 149 16.10 9.02 -1.86
C GLU A 149 16.67 8.87 -0.44
N GLY A 150 15.83 9.17 0.56
CA GLY A 150 16.21 9.15 1.99
C GLY A 150 16.44 10.52 2.60
N ASP A 151 16.55 11.60 1.81
CA ASP A 151 16.54 12.96 2.32
C ASP A 151 15.09 13.41 2.62
N TYR A 152 14.94 14.31 3.58
CA TYR A 152 13.62 14.76 4.03
C TYR A 152 13.56 16.28 3.94
N LEU A 153 12.68 16.79 3.08
CA LEU A 153 12.35 18.20 2.99
C LEU A 153 10.97 18.45 3.56
N ALA A 154 10.86 19.43 4.44
CA ALA A 154 9.62 19.80 5.09
C ALA A 154 9.42 21.30 5.13
N ARG A 155 8.15 21.72 5.13
CA ARG A 155 7.76 23.10 5.40
C ARG A 155 7.36 23.22 6.88
N LEU A 156 7.99 24.14 7.60
CA LEU A 156 7.71 24.40 9.01
C LEU A 156 6.51 25.31 9.21
N GLY A 157 6.31 26.25 8.28
CA GLY A 157 5.21 27.22 8.25
C GLY A 157 5.68 28.52 7.60
N GLY A 158 4.76 29.33 7.07
CA GLY A 158 5.14 30.55 6.37
C GLY A 158 6.09 30.28 5.20
N GLU A 159 7.25 30.91 5.23
CA GLU A 159 8.36 30.79 4.28
C GLU A 159 9.52 29.91 4.77
N GLU A 160 9.34 29.23 5.91
CA GLU A 160 10.39 28.44 6.56
C GLU A 160 10.35 26.97 6.14
N PHE A 161 11.51 26.45 5.76
CA PHE A 161 11.70 25.04 5.40
C PHE A 161 12.84 24.43 6.18
N ILE A 162 12.87 23.13 6.25
CA ILE A 162 13.93 22.35 6.87
C ILE A 162 14.25 21.14 6.01
N LEU A 163 15.54 20.90 5.80
CA LEU A 163 16.09 19.77 5.10
C LEU A 163 16.87 18.91 6.10
N VAL A 164 16.56 17.63 6.14
CA VAL A 164 17.28 16.64 6.98
C VAL A 164 17.96 15.65 6.05
N LEU A 165 19.27 15.55 6.18
CA LEU A 165 20.17 14.73 5.35
C LEU A 165 20.76 13.60 6.19
N PRO A 166 20.17 12.40 6.22
CA PRO A 166 20.75 11.25 6.90
C PRO A 166 22.07 10.84 6.25
N GLN A 167 23.00 10.32 7.05
CA GLN A 167 24.30 9.85 6.58
C GLN A 167 25.12 10.92 5.83
N SER A 168 24.90 12.20 6.18
CA SER A 168 25.64 13.32 5.65
C SER A 168 26.33 14.06 6.78
N ASP A 169 27.60 14.42 6.56
CA ASP A 169 28.35 15.35 7.38
C ASP A 169 28.15 16.78 6.88
N LEU A 170 28.88 17.72 7.46
CA LEU A 170 28.78 19.15 7.11
C LEU A 170 29.13 19.42 5.65
N ASP A 171 30.22 18.80 5.16
CA ASP A 171 30.70 19.00 3.78
C ASP A 171 29.66 18.50 2.76
N GLY A 172 29.04 17.35 3.03
CA GLY A 172 27.95 16.81 2.23
C GLY A 172 26.68 17.65 2.27
N ALA A 173 26.42 18.33 3.39
CA ALA A 173 25.26 19.21 3.52
C ALA A 173 25.48 20.57 2.78
N GLU A 174 26.68 21.11 2.80
CA GLU A 174 27.04 22.33 2.06
C GLU A 174 26.83 22.14 0.56
N LEU A 175 27.24 20.98 0.03
CA LEU A 175 27.07 20.67 -1.40
C LEU A 175 25.61 20.60 -1.85
N VAL A 176 24.69 20.22 -0.95
CA VAL A 176 23.24 20.15 -1.26
C VAL A 176 22.60 21.54 -1.08
N ALA A 177 23.20 22.42 -0.26
CA ALA A 177 22.67 23.76 0.01
C ALA A 177 23.08 24.82 -1.04
N GLU A 178 24.08 24.54 -1.88
CA GLU A 178 24.52 25.38 -2.99
C GLU A 178 23.67 25.21 -4.25
#